data_b0a5b4856b8d425f1296a344f00ad492
#
_entry.id   b0a5b4856b8d425f1296a344f00ad492
#
_cell.length_a   1.000
_cell.length_b   1.000
_cell.length_c   1.000
_cell.angle_alpha   90.00
_cell.angle_beta   90.00
_cell.angle_gamma   90.00
#
_symmetry.space_group_name_H-M   'P 1'
#
loop_
_entity.id
_entity.type
_entity.pdbx_description
1 polymer ?
#
loop_
_entity_poly.entity_id
_entity_poly.type
_entity_poly.pdbx_seq_one_letter_code
_entity_poly.pdbx_strand_id
1 'polypeptide(L)'
;MSFASQAREEIARRSLQKDCCVRAAVYGFACFAKYFDAKGLVLQTEQALTAQVAEQLFARCGVQGTITEKIRPSGVVYEFGIRAPEQVTRMHELFGTTGSETSLQIDPELIRCQTCVSAYIGSAFLCSGTVIDPQKEYNIEFLTSRTNLAKDFEALLAEHEFAPHRTRRNGVNLIYVKNSANVERILAFMGAANAAAQIKAQKAVKQVRNQINRHTNCDTANLSKTARANAQTLKAIRFLKEQNALETLPEVLQDAAAKRLAYPDLSLTALCACFDPAVSKSGLSHRMKKLESLADTLRQRLEQEAEEVKA
;
A
#
# COMPACT_ATOMS: atom_id res chain seq x y z
N MET A 1 5.43 -20.82 -4.57
CA MET A 1 4.27 -20.66 -3.65
C MET A 1 3.94 -19.19 -3.56
N SER A 2 2.66 -18.79 -3.63
CA SER A 2 2.27 -17.37 -3.52
C SER A 2 2.36 -16.87 -2.07
N PHE A 3 2.50 -15.55 -1.88
CA PHE A 3 2.52 -14.95 -0.55
C PHE A 3 1.24 -15.29 0.26
N ALA A 4 0.07 -15.24 -0.38
CA ALA A 4 -1.19 -15.65 0.25
C ALA A 4 -1.19 -17.12 0.68
N SER A 5 -0.59 -18.01 -0.12
CA SER A 5 -0.47 -19.45 0.19
C SER A 5 0.44 -19.68 1.40
N GLN A 6 1.56 -18.94 1.49
CA GLN A 6 2.47 -18.99 2.65
C GLN A 6 1.76 -18.55 3.93
N ALA A 7 1.06 -17.40 3.89
CA ALA A 7 0.30 -16.91 5.03
C ALA A 7 -0.77 -17.93 5.51
N ARG A 8 -1.49 -18.57 4.58
CA ARG A 8 -2.46 -19.61 4.92
C ARG A 8 -1.80 -20.82 5.57
N GLU A 9 -0.66 -21.26 5.04
CA GLU A 9 0.07 -22.40 5.62
C GLU A 9 0.52 -22.14 7.05
N GLU A 10 1.04 -20.94 7.34
CA GLU A 10 1.42 -20.55 8.71
C GLU A 10 0.21 -20.55 9.66
N ILE A 11 -0.92 -19.95 9.24
CA ILE A 11 -2.15 -19.92 10.03
C ILE A 11 -2.70 -21.33 10.26
N ALA A 12 -2.69 -22.18 9.23
CA ALA A 12 -3.16 -23.56 9.30
C ALA A 12 -2.31 -24.43 10.25
N ARG A 13 -1.00 -24.19 10.30
CA ARG A 13 -0.07 -24.93 11.18
C ARG A 13 -0.05 -24.42 12.62
N ARG A 14 -0.80 -23.37 12.94
CA ARG A 14 -0.84 -22.80 14.28
C ARG A 14 -1.45 -23.77 15.28
N SER A 15 -0.76 -24.03 16.38
CA SER A 15 -1.29 -24.85 17.49
C SER A 15 -2.22 -24.04 18.39
N LEU A 16 -3.46 -24.53 18.59
CA LEU A 16 -4.42 -23.98 19.54
C LEU A 16 -4.48 -24.88 20.77
N GLN A 17 -4.05 -24.36 21.92
CA GLN A 17 -3.94 -25.14 23.15
C GLN A 17 -5.25 -25.18 23.95
N LYS A 18 -5.99 -24.07 24.01
CA LYS A 18 -7.20 -23.94 24.83
C LYS A 18 -8.44 -24.38 24.04
N ASP A 19 -9.32 -25.15 24.67
CA ASP A 19 -10.56 -25.63 24.03
C ASP A 19 -11.48 -24.51 23.57
N CYS A 20 -11.55 -23.38 24.34
CA CYS A 20 -12.29 -22.20 23.90
C CYS A 20 -11.76 -21.62 22.59
N CYS A 21 -10.42 -21.65 22.36
CA CYS A 21 -9.81 -21.18 21.12
C CYS A 21 -10.04 -22.15 19.96
N VAL A 22 -10.07 -23.45 20.23
CA VAL A 22 -10.44 -24.47 19.23
C VAL A 22 -11.90 -24.28 18.82
N ARG A 23 -12.81 -24.09 19.80
CA ARG A 23 -14.22 -23.80 19.53
C ARG A 23 -14.41 -22.52 18.72
N ALA A 24 -13.67 -21.46 19.04
CA ALA A 24 -13.68 -20.21 18.26
C ALA A 24 -13.19 -20.42 16.82
N ALA A 25 -12.15 -21.24 16.60
CA ALA A 25 -11.67 -21.56 15.27
C ALA A 25 -12.69 -22.31 14.43
N VAL A 26 -13.30 -23.37 14.97
CA VAL A 26 -14.35 -24.12 14.25
C VAL A 26 -15.58 -23.27 13.99
N TYR A 27 -15.92 -22.36 14.91
CA TYR A 27 -16.98 -21.38 14.68
C TYR A 27 -16.63 -20.42 13.52
N GLY A 28 -15.38 -19.96 13.42
CA GLY A 28 -14.91 -19.18 12.29
C GLY A 28 -15.02 -19.95 10.95
N PHE A 29 -14.65 -21.23 10.94
CA PHE A 29 -14.87 -22.09 9.77
C PHE A 29 -16.36 -22.20 9.42
N ALA A 30 -17.25 -22.36 10.40
CA ALA A 30 -18.70 -22.46 10.17
C ALA A 30 -19.27 -21.15 9.60
N CYS A 31 -18.93 -20.01 10.20
CA CYS A 31 -19.40 -18.70 9.75
C CYS A 31 -19.01 -18.37 8.32
N PHE A 32 -17.78 -18.75 7.90
CA PHE A 32 -17.25 -18.46 6.57
C PHE A 32 -17.31 -19.63 5.60
N ALA A 33 -17.90 -20.78 6.01
CA ALA A 33 -18.15 -21.89 5.13
C ALA A 33 -19.10 -21.52 3.99
N LYS A 34 -19.02 -22.26 2.90
CA LYS A 34 -19.92 -22.11 1.74
C LYS A 34 -21.37 -22.32 2.13
N TYR A 35 -21.64 -23.37 2.94
CA TYR A 35 -22.93 -23.67 3.53
C TYR A 35 -22.75 -23.92 5.02
N PHE A 36 -23.66 -23.36 5.82
CA PHE A 36 -23.82 -23.61 7.24
C PHE A 36 -25.29 -23.37 7.57
N ASP A 37 -26.06 -24.44 7.65
CA ASP A 37 -27.51 -24.44 7.85
C ASP A 37 -27.98 -25.75 8.47
N ALA A 38 -29.31 -25.97 8.59
CA ALA A 38 -29.90 -27.18 9.13
C ALA A 38 -29.50 -28.48 8.42
N LYS A 39 -28.97 -28.43 7.20
CA LYS A 39 -28.48 -29.58 6.45
C LYS A 39 -27.02 -29.91 6.74
N GLY A 40 -26.33 -29.03 7.49
CA GLY A 40 -24.97 -29.21 7.93
C GLY A 40 -24.01 -28.12 7.46
N LEU A 41 -22.76 -28.50 7.27
CA LEU A 41 -21.66 -27.58 6.91
C LEU A 41 -20.92 -28.11 5.69
N VAL A 42 -20.56 -27.18 4.80
CA VAL A 42 -19.68 -27.46 3.66
C VAL A 42 -18.64 -26.35 3.52
N LEU A 43 -17.39 -26.68 3.79
CA LEU A 43 -16.24 -25.85 3.52
C LEU A 43 -15.59 -26.28 2.20
N GLN A 44 -15.32 -25.36 1.28
CA GLN A 44 -14.60 -25.62 0.05
C GLN A 44 -13.29 -24.80 0.02
N THR A 45 -12.18 -25.43 -0.32
CA THR A 45 -10.86 -24.81 -0.39
C THR A 45 -10.00 -25.48 -1.47
N GLU A 46 -9.07 -24.73 -2.05
CA GLU A 46 -8.06 -25.25 -2.97
C GLU A 46 -6.82 -25.83 -2.24
N GLN A 47 -6.78 -25.72 -0.91
CA GLN A 47 -5.65 -26.17 -0.09
C GLN A 47 -6.05 -27.37 0.78
N ALA A 48 -5.44 -28.51 0.52
CA ALA A 48 -5.65 -29.75 1.31
C ALA A 48 -5.44 -29.50 2.82
N LEU A 49 -4.38 -28.76 3.18
CA LEU A 49 -4.05 -28.46 4.57
C LEU A 49 -5.20 -27.72 5.30
N THR A 50 -5.88 -26.78 4.64
CA THR A 50 -7.02 -26.07 5.23
C THR A 50 -8.17 -27.03 5.54
N ALA A 51 -8.49 -27.95 4.64
CA ALA A 51 -9.54 -28.96 4.88
C ALA A 51 -9.16 -29.91 6.02
N GLN A 52 -7.90 -30.37 6.05
CA GLN A 52 -7.37 -31.23 7.12
C GLN A 52 -7.41 -30.54 8.50
N VAL A 53 -7.01 -29.26 8.57
CA VAL A 53 -7.08 -28.50 9.83
C VAL A 53 -8.52 -28.32 10.29
N ALA A 54 -9.44 -28.03 9.38
CA ALA A 54 -10.87 -27.96 9.74
C ALA A 54 -11.37 -29.29 10.32
N GLU A 55 -11.10 -30.42 9.63
CA GLU A 55 -11.45 -31.76 10.09
C GLU A 55 -10.88 -32.04 11.50
N GLN A 56 -9.59 -31.81 11.72
CA GLN A 56 -8.93 -32.05 13.00
C GLN A 56 -9.52 -31.19 14.13
N LEU A 57 -9.78 -29.90 13.88
CA LEU A 57 -10.34 -29.01 14.89
C LEU A 57 -11.79 -29.33 15.22
N PHE A 58 -12.62 -29.68 14.23
CA PHE A 58 -13.99 -30.16 14.48
C PHE A 58 -13.99 -31.48 15.23
N ALA A 59 -13.12 -32.44 14.90
CA ALA A 59 -12.97 -33.69 15.64
C ALA A 59 -12.59 -33.46 17.12
N ARG A 60 -11.69 -32.49 17.42
CA ARG A 60 -11.37 -32.09 18.80
C ARG A 60 -12.57 -31.52 19.55
N CYS A 61 -13.55 -30.96 18.85
CA CYS A 61 -14.83 -30.52 19.45
C CYS A 61 -15.90 -31.61 19.49
N GLY A 62 -15.56 -32.86 19.15
CA GLY A 62 -16.48 -33.98 19.15
C GLY A 62 -17.41 -34.05 17.93
N VAL A 63 -17.11 -33.28 16.88
CA VAL A 63 -17.87 -33.24 15.63
C VAL A 63 -17.03 -33.84 14.51
N GLN A 64 -17.55 -34.86 13.83
CA GLN A 64 -16.88 -35.54 12.74
C GLN A 64 -17.44 -35.09 11.38
N GLY A 65 -16.55 -34.86 10.45
CA GLY A 65 -16.86 -34.58 9.05
C GLY A 65 -16.00 -35.44 8.12
N THR A 66 -16.20 -35.26 6.84
CA THR A 66 -15.45 -36.02 5.79
C THR A 66 -14.85 -35.07 4.78
N ILE A 67 -13.61 -35.35 4.34
CA ILE A 67 -12.96 -34.61 3.26
C ILE A 67 -13.19 -35.40 1.95
N THR A 68 -13.60 -34.72 0.91
CA THR A 68 -13.69 -35.21 -0.46
C THR A 68 -12.93 -34.35 -1.42
N GLU A 69 -12.26 -34.93 -2.38
CA GLU A 69 -11.56 -34.23 -3.46
C GLU A 69 -12.46 -34.14 -4.69
N LYS A 70 -12.52 -32.96 -5.29
CA LYS A 70 -13.25 -32.69 -6.53
C LYS A 70 -12.30 -32.11 -7.56
N ILE A 71 -12.07 -32.85 -8.63
CA ILE A 71 -11.25 -32.40 -9.75
C ILE A 71 -12.11 -31.47 -10.62
N ARG A 72 -11.63 -30.27 -10.89
CA ARG A 72 -12.23 -29.28 -11.78
C ARG A 72 -11.24 -28.86 -12.87
N PRO A 73 -11.68 -28.30 -13.99
CA PRO A 73 -10.76 -27.75 -15.00
C PRO A 73 -9.76 -26.73 -14.46
N SER A 74 -10.15 -26.01 -13.37
CA SER A 74 -9.31 -25.00 -12.69
C SER A 74 -8.35 -25.58 -11.63
N GLY A 75 -8.39 -26.89 -11.36
CA GLY A 75 -7.57 -27.55 -10.33
C GLY A 75 -8.37 -28.41 -9.36
N VAL A 76 -7.71 -28.90 -8.32
CA VAL A 76 -8.34 -29.72 -7.27
C VAL A 76 -8.97 -28.82 -6.22
N VAL A 77 -10.20 -29.14 -5.83
CA VAL A 77 -10.93 -28.50 -4.74
C VAL A 77 -11.22 -29.54 -3.66
N TYR A 78 -10.78 -29.25 -2.45
CA TYR A 78 -11.05 -30.05 -1.26
C TYR A 78 -12.35 -29.54 -0.62
N GLU A 79 -13.23 -30.48 -0.27
CA GLU A 79 -14.49 -30.18 0.40
C GLU A 79 -14.54 -30.94 1.72
N PHE A 80 -14.51 -30.21 2.83
CA PHE A 80 -14.82 -30.76 4.15
C PHE A 80 -16.31 -30.56 4.41
N GLY A 81 -17.02 -31.66 4.72
CA GLY A 81 -18.47 -31.67 4.91
C GLY A 81 -18.91 -32.38 6.19
N ILE A 82 -19.83 -31.78 6.92
CA ILE A 82 -20.55 -32.37 8.06
C ILE A 82 -21.99 -32.55 7.60
N ARG A 83 -22.38 -33.80 7.33
CA ARG A 83 -23.71 -34.12 6.74
C ARG A 83 -24.48 -35.18 7.51
N ALA A 84 -23.80 -36.02 8.32
CA ALA A 84 -24.47 -37.03 9.12
C ALA A 84 -25.37 -36.33 10.15
N PRO A 85 -26.69 -36.71 10.28
CA PRO A 85 -27.62 -35.99 11.12
C PRO A 85 -27.17 -35.81 12.57
N GLU A 86 -26.56 -36.84 13.15
CA GLU A 86 -26.02 -36.79 14.51
C GLU A 86 -24.90 -35.75 14.65
N GLN A 87 -24.03 -35.66 13.64
CA GLN A 87 -22.90 -34.72 13.63
C GLN A 87 -23.38 -33.28 13.37
N VAL A 88 -24.42 -33.11 12.57
CA VAL A 88 -25.08 -31.82 12.35
C VAL A 88 -25.72 -31.33 13.65
N THR A 89 -26.44 -32.19 14.37
CA THR A 89 -27.02 -31.86 15.69
C THR A 89 -25.94 -31.43 16.67
N ARG A 90 -24.87 -32.23 16.83
CA ARG A 90 -23.72 -31.90 17.70
C ARG A 90 -23.07 -30.58 17.35
N MET A 91 -22.91 -30.28 16.03
CA MET A 91 -22.35 -29.02 15.56
C MET A 91 -23.24 -27.83 15.97
N HIS A 92 -24.57 -27.95 15.82
CA HIS A 92 -25.48 -26.88 16.22
C HIS A 92 -25.54 -26.72 17.76
N GLU A 93 -25.50 -27.80 18.52
CA GLU A 93 -25.35 -27.76 19.98
C GLU A 93 -24.05 -27.05 20.41
N LEU A 94 -22.92 -27.35 19.74
CA LEU A 94 -21.63 -26.72 20.00
C LEU A 94 -21.68 -25.20 19.88
N PHE A 95 -22.45 -24.67 18.91
CA PHE A 95 -22.55 -23.24 18.64
C PHE A 95 -23.82 -22.59 19.23
N GLY A 96 -24.73 -23.36 19.85
CA GLY A 96 -26.01 -22.83 20.35
C GLY A 96 -26.94 -22.35 19.23
N THR A 97 -26.84 -22.96 18.04
CA THR A 97 -27.66 -22.64 16.86
C THR A 97 -28.66 -23.75 16.55
N THR A 98 -29.67 -23.47 15.71
CA THR A 98 -30.68 -24.46 15.28
C THR A 98 -30.53 -24.81 13.79
N GLY A 99 -29.75 -24.03 13.04
CA GLY A 99 -29.62 -24.14 11.59
C GLY A 99 -30.77 -23.53 10.81
N SER A 100 -31.79 -23.01 11.49
CA SER A 100 -32.95 -22.35 10.89
C SER A 100 -32.86 -20.82 10.94
N GLU A 101 -31.74 -20.30 11.42
CA GLU A 101 -31.48 -18.86 11.52
C GLU A 101 -31.55 -18.23 10.14
N THR A 102 -32.42 -17.23 9.97
CA THR A 102 -32.54 -16.47 8.71
C THR A 102 -31.36 -15.57 8.45
N SER A 103 -30.53 -15.33 9.47
CA SER A 103 -29.38 -14.43 9.42
C SER A 103 -28.27 -14.91 10.34
N LEU A 104 -27.09 -15.11 9.80
CA LEU A 104 -25.93 -15.47 10.59
C LEU A 104 -25.24 -14.19 11.10
N GLN A 105 -25.07 -14.13 12.42
CA GLN A 105 -24.34 -13.08 13.15
C GLN A 105 -23.21 -13.72 13.96
N ILE A 106 -22.25 -12.90 14.40
CA ILE A 106 -21.17 -13.38 15.28
C ILE A 106 -21.70 -13.40 16.72
N ASP A 107 -21.65 -14.60 17.34
CA ASP A 107 -21.93 -14.73 18.77
C ASP A 107 -20.66 -14.40 19.58
N PRO A 108 -20.62 -13.29 20.35
CA PRO A 108 -19.45 -12.90 21.13
C PRO A 108 -19.11 -13.92 22.24
N GLU A 109 -20.09 -14.73 22.72
CA GLU A 109 -19.85 -15.74 23.70
C GLU A 109 -18.95 -16.89 23.21
N LEU A 110 -18.85 -17.08 21.91
CA LEU A 110 -17.96 -18.06 21.28
C LEU A 110 -16.53 -17.54 21.03
N ILE A 111 -16.28 -16.22 21.19
CA ILE A 111 -14.98 -15.57 20.91
C ILE A 111 -14.49 -14.70 22.07
N ARG A 112 -14.59 -15.18 23.30
CA ARG A 112 -14.39 -14.42 24.55
C ARG A 112 -12.99 -13.87 24.78
N CYS A 113 -11.94 -14.59 24.43
CA CYS A 113 -10.57 -14.16 24.70
C CYS A 113 -9.85 -13.73 23.42
N GLN A 114 -8.79 -12.92 23.58
CA GLN A 114 -7.99 -12.41 22.45
C GLN A 114 -7.49 -13.54 21.51
N THR A 115 -7.09 -14.68 22.07
CA THR A 115 -6.67 -15.85 21.28
C THR A 115 -7.86 -16.49 20.55
N CYS A 116 -9.09 -16.46 21.13
CA CYS A 116 -10.29 -16.90 20.44
C CYS A 116 -10.60 -16.02 19.23
N VAL A 117 -10.54 -14.69 19.39
CA VAL A 117 -10.71 -13.74 18.28
C VAL A 117 -9.67 -14.00 17.17
N SER A 118 -8.41 -14.15 17.57
CA SER A 118 -7.31 -14.46 16.67
C SER A 118 -7.54 -15.78 15.90
N ALA A 119 -8.03 -16.83 16.57
CA ALA A 119 -8.34 -18.11 15.95
C ALA A 119 -9.54 -18.02 15.01
N TYR A 120 -10.59 -17.29 15.41
CA TYR A 120 -11.76 -17.02 14.58
C TYR A 120 -11.42 -16.30 13.29
N ILE A 121 -10.65 -15.17 13.37
CA ILE A 121 -10.21 -14.40 12.20
C ILE A 121 -9.28 -15.26 11.31
N GLY A 122 -8.39 -16.05 11.92
CA GLY A 122 -7.52 -16.99 11.18
C GLY A 122 -8.33 -18.01 10.37
N SER A 123 -9.37 -18.62 10.96
CA SER A 123 -10.24 -19.55 10.25
C SER A 123 -11.07 -18.86 9.16
N ALA A 124 -11.54 -17.62 9.40
CA ALA A 124 -12.19 -16.81 8.38
C ALA A 124 -11.25 -16.56 7.18
N PHE A 125 -9.95 -16.28 7.46
CA PHE A 125 -8.94 -16.10 6.42
C PHE A 125 -8.68 -17.39 5.65
N LEU A 126 -8.61 -18.53 6.30
CA LEU A 126 -8.43 -19.83 5.65
C LEU A 126 -9.60 -20.17 4.72
N CYS A 127 -10.84 -19.77 5.07
CA CYS A 127 -12.04 -20.00 4.26
C CYS A 127 -12.11 -19.07 3.04
N SER A 128 -11.99 -17.78 3.27
CA SER A 128 -12.40 -16.77 2.29
C SER A 128 -11.45 -15.57 2.21
N GLY A 129 -10.37 -15.60 3.02
CA GLY A 129 -9.40 -14.52 3.05
C GLY A 129 -8.39 -14.61 1.92
N THR A 130 -7.85 -13.48 1.52
CA THR A 130 -6.67 -13.38 0.66
C THR A 130 -5.81 -12.21 1.08
N VAL A 131 -4.53 -12.24 0.72
CA VAL A 131 -3.59 -11.15 0.93
C VAL A 131 -2.75 -10.95 -0.32
N ILE A 132 -2.57 -9.70 -0.72
CA ILE A 132 -1.78 -9.36 -1.91
C ILE A 132 -0.29 -9.41 -1.57
N ASP A 133 0.52 -9.75 -2.57
CA ASP A 133 1.99 -9.73 -2.45
C ASP A 133 2.45 -8.31 -2.05
N PRO A 134 3.21 -8.16 -0.94
CA PRO A 134 3.66 -6.87 -0.44
C PRO A 134 4.58 -6.11 -1.38
N GLN A 135 5.16 -6.77 -2.40
CA GLN A 135 5.89 -6.07 -3.46
C GLN A 135 4.95 -5.21 -4.30
N LYS A 136 3.71 -5.66 -4.51
CA LYS A 136 2.68 -4.97 -5.30
C LYS A 136 1.91 -3.98 -4.43
N GLU A 137 1.10 -4.45 -3.52
CA GLU A 137 0.19 -3.65 -2.71
C GLU A 137 0.03 -4.24 -1.31
N TYR A 138 -0.32 -3.42 -0.33
CA TYR A 138 -0.68 -3.87 1.01
C TYR A 138 -2.20 -3.95 1.09
N ASN A 139 -2.73 -5.16 0.97
CA ASN A 139 -4.17 -5.40 1.03
C ASN A 139 -4.44 -6.82 1.54
N ILE A 140 -5.32 -6.94 2.54
CA ILE A 140 -5.90 -8.19 3.01
C ILE A 140 -7.40 -8.09 2.88
N GLU A 141 -8.04 -9.14 2.40
CA GLU A 141 -9.45 -9.18 2.05
C GLU A 141 -10.13 -10.42 2.60
N PHE A 142 -11.40 -10.29 2.99
CA PHE A 142 -12.29 -11.37 3.40
C PHE A 142 -13.60 -11.25 2.64
N LEU A 143 -14.11 -12.35 2.13
CA LEU A 143 -15.30 -12.40 1.32
C LEU A 143 -16.42 -13.17 2.03
N THR A 144 -17.64 -12.64 2.01
CA THR A 144 -18.83 -13.37 2.46
C THR A 144 -20.08 -12.87 1.74
N SER A 145 -20.99 -13.79 1.40
CA SER A 145 -22.31 -13.44 0.90
C SER A 145 -23.27 -12.98 2.00
N ARG A 146 -22.96 -13.27 3.27
CA ARG A 146 -23.81 -13.03 4.45
C ARG A 146 -23.63 -11.61 4.95
N THR A 147 -24.68 -10.78 4.77
CA THR A 147 -24.56 -9.33 5.01
C THR A 147 -24.40 -8.98 6.50
N ASN A 148 -25.10 -9.67 7.42
CA ASN A 148 -24.97 -9.37 8.84
C ASN A 148 -23.65 -9.87 9.41
N LEU A 149 -23.20 -11.06 9.00
CA LEU A 149 -21.86 -11.54 9.30
C LEU A 149 -20.76 -10.54 8.84
N ALA A 150 -20.92 -9.94 7.66
CA ALA A 150 -19.97 -8.96 7.15
C ALA A 150 -19.91 -7.68 8.00
N LYS A 151 -21.07 -7.22 8.54
CA LYS A 151 -21.13 -6.07 9.45
C LYS A 151 -20.46 -6.37 10.78
N ASP A 152 -20.79 -7.52 11.38
CA ASP A 152 -20.24 -7.94 12.66
C ASP A 152 -18.73 -8.20 12.57
N PHE A 153 -18.27 -8.77 11.44
CA PHE A 153 -16.85 -9.01 11.20
C PHE A 153 -16.07 -7.70 10.99
N GLU A 154 -16.66 -6.72 10.29
CA GLU A 154 -16.10 -5.37 10.20
C GLU A 154 -15.97 -4.73 11.59
N ALA A 155 -17.02 -4.81 12.43
CA ALA A 155 -17.00 -4.31 13.80
C ALA A 155 -15.92 -5.00 14.65
N LEU A 156 -15.84 -6.34 14.57
CA LEU A 156 -14.83 -7.13 15.27
C LEU A 156 -13.38 -6.70 14.90
N LEU A 157 -13.12 -6.50 13.61
CA LEU A 157 -11.81 -6.01 13.16
C LEU A 157 -11.54 -4.56 13.62
N ALA A 158 -12.56 -3.72 13.68
CA ALA A 158 -12.46 -2.34 14.15
C ALA A 158 -12.17 -2.27 15.66
N GLU A 159 -12.80 -3.09 16.48
CA GLU A 159 -12.53 -3.22 17.93
C GLU A 159 -11.07 -3.58 18.21
N HIS A 160 -10.44 -4.34 17.31
CA HIS A 160 -9.02 -4.69 17.39
C HIS A 160 -8.09 -3.71 16.65
N GLU A 161 -8.60 -2.53 16.30
CA GLU A 161 -7.86 -1.42 15.67
C GLU A 161 -7.21 -1.77 14.33
N PHE A 162 -7.80 -2.69 13.55
CA PHE A 162 -7.28 -3.02 12.22
C PHE A 162 -7.76 -2.07 11.12
N ALA A 163 -8.63 -1.10 11.45
CA ALA A 163 -9.19 -0.12 10.55
C ALA A 163 -9.73 -0.76 9.24
N PRO A 164 -10.71 -1.66 9.33
CA PRO A 164 -11.31 -2.30 8.17
C PRO A 164 -12.18 -1.33 7.37
N HIS A 165 -12.37 -1.69 6.12
CA HIS A 165 -13.36 -1.07 5.24
C HIS A 165 -14.24 -2.16 4.66
N ARG A 166 -15.52 -1.85 4.40
CA ARG A 166 -16.44 -2.77 3.78
C ARG A 166 -17.04 -2.18 2.50
N THR A 167 -17.12 -3.01 1.47
CA THR A 167 -17.79 -2.69 0.22
C THR A 167 -18.56 -3.91 -0.29
N ARG A 168 -19.36 -3.74 -1.34
CA ARG A 168 -20.07 -4.84 -1.99
C ARG A 168 -19.68 -4.90 -3.46
N ARG A 169 -19.26 -6.08 -3.91
CA ARG A 169 -18.85 -6.30 -5.29
C ARG A 169 -19.53 -7.58 -5.82
N ASN A 170 -20.25 -7.47 -6.95
CA ASN A 170 -20.94 -8.61 -7.57
C ASN A 170 -21.85 -9.40 -6.59
N GLY A 171 -22.56 -8.71 -5.70
CA GLY A 171 -23.43 -9.34 -4.72
C GLY A 171 -22.75 -9.91 -3.48
N VAL A 172 -21.40 -9.93 -3.42
CA VAL A 172 -20.61 -10.42 -2.30
C VAL A 172 -20.09 -9.24 -1.47
N ASN A 173 -20.13 -9.36 -0.14
CA ASN A 173 -19.50 -8.38 0.75
C ASN A 173 -18.01 -8.65 0.81
N LEU A 174 -17.22 -7.58 0.67
CA LEU A 174 -15.77 -7.55 0.76
C LEU A 174 -15.39 -6.69 1.96
N ILE A 175 -14.74 -7.29 2.95
CA ILE A 175 -14.13 -6.60 4.09
C ILE A 175 -12.63 -6.57 3.84
N TYR A 176 -12.00 -5.39 3.90
CA TYR A 176 -10.58 -5.28 3.55
C TYR A 176 -9.83 -4.26 4.41
N VAL A 177 -8.51 -4.47 4.51
CA VAL A 177 -7.57 -3.58 5.20
C VAL A 177 -6.41 -3.26 4.26
N LYS A 178 -6.15 -1.97 4.00
CA LYS A 178 -5.12 -1.51 3.03
C LYS A 178 -3.88 -0.87 3.67
N ASN A 179 -3.93 -0.53 4.93
CA ASN A 179 -2.77 0.08 5.59
C ASN A 179 -1.69 -0.97 5.88
N SER A 180 -0.44 -0.73 5.46
CA SER A 180 0.66 -1.68 5.63
C SER A 180 0.92 -2.09 7.08
N ALA A 181 0.77 -1.18 8.04
CA ALA A 181 0.93 -1.48 9.45
C ALA A 181 -0.19 -2.38 9.98
N ASN A 182 -1.43 -2.14 9.53
CA ASN A 182 -2.58 -2.96 9.94
C ASN A 182 -2.57 -4.34 9.27
N VAL A 183 -2.13 -4.43 7.99
CA VAL A 183 -1.94 -5.73 7.30
C VAL A 183 -0.86 -6.56 8.01
N GLU A 184 0.26 -5.95 8.42
CA GLU A 184 1.31 -6.59 9.23
C GLU A 184 0.73 -7.10 10.55
N ARG A 185 0.00 -6.25 11.29
CA ARG A 185 -0.59 -6.57 12.60
C ARG A 185 -1.63 -7.70 12.51
N ILE A 186 -2.52 -7.68 11.52
CA ILE A 186 -3.56 -8.70 11.38
C ILE A 186 -2.99 -10.06 10.99
N LEU A 187 -1.95 -10.11 10.13
CA LEU A 187 -1.24 -11.35 9.81
C LEU A 187 -0.54 -11.93 11.05
N ALA A 188 0.19 -11.09 11.80
CA ALA A 188 0.81 -11.52 13.05
C ALA A 188 -0.24 -11.98 14.08
N PHE A 189 -1.36 -11.27 14.18
CA PHE A 189 -2.47 -11.61 15.07
C PHE A 189 -3.08 -12.97 14.74
N MET A 190 -3.27 -13.30 13.46
CA MET A 190 -3.75 -14.60 13.02
C MET A 190 -2.72 -15.74 13.17
N GLY A 191 -1.45 -15.42 13.44
CA GLY A 191 -0.37 -16.39 13.61
C GLY A 191 0.53 -16.57 12.38
N ALA A 192 0.41 -15.73 11.35
CA ALA A 192 1.29 -15.72 10.18
C ALA A 192 2.50 -14.80 10.43
N ALA A 193 3.38 -15.19 11.35
CA ALA A 193 4.50 -14.36 11.80
C ALA A 193 5.54 -14.09 10.71
N ASN A 194 5.86 -15.08 9.87
CA ASN A 194 6.81 -14.88 8.77
C ASN A 194 6.23 -13.99 7.66
N ALA A 195 4.93 -14.16 7.34
CA ALA A 195 4.25 -13.27 6.40
C ALA A 195 4.22 -11.83 6.92
N ALA A 196 3.96 -11.60 8.20
CA ALA A 196 4.02 -10.29 8.84
C ALA A 196 5.44 -9.70 8.78
N ALA A 197 6.48 -10.50 9.06
CA ALA A 197 7.88 -10.07 8.94
C ALA A 197 8.26 -9.67 7.50
N GLN A 198 7.75 -10.37 6.49
CA GLN A 198 7.94 -10.01 5.08
C GLN A 198 7.29 -8.66 4.74
N ILE A 199 6.07 -8.38 5.25
CA ILE A 199 5.41 -7.07 5.11
C ILE A 199 6.31 -5.97 5.68
N LYS A 200 6.82 -6.16 6.91
CA LYS A 200 7.72 -5.22 7.59
C LYS A 200 8.99 -4.95 6.79
N ALA A 201 9.65 -5.99 6.29
CA ALA A 201 10.85 -5.88 5.48
C ALA A 201 10.59 -5.10 4.17
N GLN A 202 9.51 -5.43 3.44
CA GLN A 202 9.14 -4.73 2.21
C GLN A 202 8.79 -3.26 2.44
N LYS A 203 8.15 -2.94 3.56
CA LYS A 203 7.89 -1.55 3.96
C LYS A 203 9.17 -0.75 4.12
N ALA A 204 10.19 -1.30 4.80
CA ALA A 204 11.50 -0.67 4.97
C ALA A 204 12.17 -0.40 3.61
N VAL A 205 12.19 -1.38 2.71
CA VAL A 205 12.74 -1.24 1.35
C VAL A 205 12.02 -0.14 0.55
N LYS A 206 10.68 -0.12 0.59
CA LYS A 206 9.89 0.92 -0.10
C LYS A 206 10.16 2.31 0.48
N GLN A 207 10.34 2.45 1.80
CA GLN A 207 10.66 3.73 2.43
C GLN A 207 12.01 4.27 1.96
N VAL A 208 13.06 3.43 1.96
CA VAL A 208 14.40 3.82 1.47
C VAL A 208 14.34 4.22 -0.01
N ARG A 209 13.68 3.43 -0.87
CA ARG A 209 13.52 3.76 -2.29
C ARG A 209 12.82 5.09 -2.49
N ASN A 210 11.73 5.35 -1.76
CA ASN A 210 10.99 6.62 -1.86
C ASN A 210 11.83 7.80 -1.39
N GLN A 211 12.68 7.63 -0.38
CA GLN A 211 13.60 8.66 0.08
C GLN A 211 14.65 8.99 -0.98
N ILE A 212 15.28 7.97 -1.57
CA ILE A 212 16.24 8.14 -2.67
C ILE A 212 15.58 8.84 -3.86
N ASN A 213 14.40 8.41 -4.29
CA ASN A 213 13.69 9.02 -5.40
C ASN A 213 13.36 10.51 -5.13
N ARG A 214 12.97 10.86 -3.90
CA ARG A 214 12.73 12.28 -3.51
C ARG A 214 14.02 13.10 -3.60
N HIS A 215 15.15 12.58 -3.12
CA HIS A 215 16.45 13.24 -3.26
C HIS A 215 16.83 13.46 -4.73
N THR A 216 16.79 12.40 -5.52
CA THR A 216 17.12 12.45 -6.95
C THR A 216 16.24 13.47 -7.69
N ASN A 217 14.92 13.45 -7.43
CA ASN A 217 14.00 14.39 -8.06
C ASN A 217 14.29 15.85 -7.64
N CYS A 218 14.62 16.07 -6.37
CA CYS A 218 15.01 17.40 -5.86
C CYS A 218 16.29 17.90 -6.54
N ASP A 219 17.31 17.04 -6.62
CA ASP A 219 18.59 17.38 -7.26
C ASP A 219 18.43 17.67 -8.75
N THR A 220 17.66 16.84 -9.44
CA THR A 220 17.34 17.01 -10.87
C THR A 220 16.58 18.32 -11.12
N ALA A 221 15.59 18.63 -10.29
CA ALA A 221 14.84 19.88 -10.38
C ALA A 221 15.72 21.11 -10.13
N ASN A 222 16.62 21.05 -9.15
CA ASN A 222 17.56 22.11 -8.83
C ASN A 222 18.59 22.32 -9.96
N LEU A 223 19.11 21.23 -10.52
CA LEU A 223 20.03 21.26 -11.67
C LEU A 223 19.35 21.89 -12.88
N SER A 224 18.15 21.44 -13.23
CA SER A 224 17.36 21.97 -14.35
C SER A 224 17.04 23.45 -14.18
N LYS A 225 16.68 23.88 -12.95
CA LYS A 225 16.42 25.30 -12.63
C LYS A 225 17.68 26.14 -12.80
N THR A 226 18.82 25.64 -12.32
CA THR A 226 20.11 26.32 -12.45
C THR A 226 20.54 26.42 -13.91
N ALA A 227 20.43 25.35 -14.68
CA ALA A 227 20.78 25.33 -16.12
C ALA A 227 19.90 26.31 -16.92
N ARG A 228 18.58 26.34 -16.65
CA ARG A 228 17.65 27.29 -17.30
C ARG A 228 18.00 28.76 -16.97
N ALA A 229 18.27 29.07 -15.70
CA ALA A 229 18.68 30.40 -15.29
C ALA A 229 20.01 30.83 -15.92
N ASN A 230 20.99 29.94 -15.95
CA ASN A 230 22.26 30.19 -16.60
C ASN A 230 22.09 30.47 -18.12
N ALA A 231 21.28 29.65 -18.80
CA ALA A 231 21.02 29.81 -20.22
C ALA A 231 20.31 31.15 -20.53
N GLN A 232 19.37 31.57 -19.69
CA GLN A 232 18.69 32.86 -19.83
C GLN A 232 19.66 34.01 -19.66
N THR A 233 20.49 34.02 -18.62
CA THR A 233 21.49 35.04 -18.37
C THR A 233 22.53 35.09 -19.49
N LEU A 234 23.02 33.93 -19.96
CA LEU A 234 23.97 33.85 -21.07
C LEU A 234 23.37 34.42 -22.36
N LYS A 235 22.12 34.13 -22.67
CA LYS A 235 21.43 34.68 -23.84
C LYS A 235 21.35 36.22 -23.75
N ALA A 236 21.03 36.76 -22.59
CA ALA A 236 20.97 38.20 -22.35
C ALA A 236 22.37 38.86 -22.55
N ILE A 237 23.42 38.28 -21.96
CA ILE A 237 24.80 38.81 -22.05
C ILE A 237 25.31 38.76 -23.52
N ARG A 238 25.07 37.66 -24.23
CA ARG A 238 25.47 37.55 -25.65
C ARG A 238 24.78 38.61 -26.50
N PHE A 239 23.46 38.81 -26.29
CA PHE A 239 22.71 39.82 -27.00
C PHE A 239 23.26 41.23 -26.71
N LEU A 240 23.55 41.60 -25.45
CA LEU A 240 24.17 42.90 -25.11
C LEU A 240 25.53 43.05 -25.77
N LYS A 241 26.33 42.00 -25.87
CA LYS A 241 27.63 42.00 -26.56
C LYS A 241 27.50 42.20 -28.06
N GLU A 242 26.56 41.51 -28.71
CA GLU A 242 26.28 41.63 -30.15
C GLU A 242 25.82 43.03 -30.54
N GLN A 243 25.13 43.73 -29.62
CA GLN A 243 24.66 45.10 -29.83
C GLN A 243 25.70 46.18 -29.38
N ASN A 244 26.92 45.78 -29.02
CA ASN A 244 27.98 46.66 -28.47
C ASN A 244 27.57 47.44 -27.24
N ALA A 245 26.47 47.01 -26.54
CA ALA A 245 25.95 47.69 -25.38
C ALA A 245 26.65 47.28 -24.08
N LEU A 246 27.39 46.13 -24.07
CA LEU A 246 28.05 45.63 -22.88
C LEU A 246 29.17 46.56 -22.38
N GLU A 247 29.92 47.18 -23.31
CA GLU A 247 31.05 48.08 -23.02
C GLU A 247 30.62 49.41 -22.42
N THR A 248 29.36 49.79 -22.59
CA THR A 248 28.80 51.03 -22.03
C THR A 248 28.26 50.87 -20.60
N LEU A 249 28.25 49.64 -20.07
CA LEU A 249 27.74 49.36 -18.71
C LEU A 249 28.79 49.66 -17.65
N PRO A 250 28.37 49.84 -16.38
CA PRO A 250 29.29 49.91 -15.26
C PRO A 250 30.23 48.71 -15.19
N GLU A 251 31.49 48.93 -14.83
CA GLU A 251 32.57 47.91 -14.79
C GLU A 251 32.15 46.66 -13.99
N VAL A 252 31.42 46.85 -12.90
CA VAL A 252 30.88 45.76 -12.05
C VAL A 252 29.95 44.82 -12.83
N LEU A 253 29.20 45.32 -13.81
CA LEU A 253 28.33 44.50 -14.67
C LEU A 253 29.11 43.87 -15.81
N GLN A 254 30.11 44.56 -16.35
CA GLN A 254 31.02 44.02 -17.37
C GLN A 254 31.78 42.80 -16.82
N ASP A 255 32.37 42.95 -15.60
CA ASP A 255 33.09 41.83 -14.95
C ASP A 255 32.14 40.66 -14.64
N ALA A 256 30.93 40.92 -14.16
CA ALA A 256 29.94 39.88 -13.95
C ALA A 256 29.56 39.12 -15.25
N ALA A 257 29.42 39.83 -16.36
CA ALA A 257 29.15 39.25 -17.67
C ALA A 257 30.35 38.45 -18.19
N ALA A 258 31.56 38.95 -18.05
CA ALA A 258 32.81 38.26 -18.48
C ALA A 258 32.99 36.93 -17.72
N LYS A 259 32.81 36.94 -16.37
CA LYS A 259 32.90 35.72 -15.57
C LYS A 259 31.81 34.69 -15.93
N ARG A 260 30.57 35.13 -16.19
CA ARG A 260 29.49 34.23 -16.60
C ARG A 260 29.74 33.62 -17.99
N LEU A 261 30.32 34.38 -18.94
CA LEU A 261 30.71 33.86 -20.25
C LEU A 261 31.87 32.87 -20.15
N ALA A 262 32.85 33.13 -19.29
CA ALA A 262 34.00 32.24 -19.07
C ALA A 262 33.60 30.92 -18.38
N TYR A 263 32.57 30.96 -17.50
CA TYR A 263 32.12 29.81 -16.72
C TYR A 263 30.61 29.59 -16.87
N PRO A 264 30.12 29.17 -18.04
CA PRO A 264 28.69 29.10 -18.36
C PRO A 264 27.89 28.11 -17.48
N ASP A 265 28.53 27.03 -17.08
CA ASP A 265 27.87 25.91 -16.39
C ASP A 265 27.88 26.02 -14.85
N LEU A 266 28.72 26.91 -14.30
CA LEU A 266 28.83 27.06 -12.86
C LEU A 266 27.52 27.58 -12.25
N SER A 267 27.14 26.99 -11.09
CA SER A 267 26.06 27.56 -10.27
C SER A 267 26.43 28.99 -9.83
N LEU A 268 25.41 29.79 -9.50
CA LEU A 268 25.66 31.17 -9.05
C LEU A 268 26.57 31.20 -7.81
N THR A 269 26.43 30.22 -6.91
CA THR A 269 27.26 30.10 -5.70
C THR A 269 28.71 29.78 -6.05
N ALA A 270 28.96 28.87 -6.97
CA ALA A 270 30.31 28.55 -7.42
C ALA A 270 30.96 29.71 -8.21
N LEU A 271 30.17 30.45 -8.98
CA LEU A 271 30.64 31.60 -9.74
C LEU A 271 31.06 32.75 -8.81
N CYS A 272 30.45 32.91 -7.61
CA CYS A 272 30.86 33.94 -6.64
C CYS A 272 32.35 33.80 -6.23
N ALA A 273 32.88 32.59 -6.18
CA ALA A 273 34.25 32.33 -5.81
C ALA A 273 35.28 32.68 -6.95
N CYS A 274 34.78 32.94 -8.16
CA CYS A 274 35.63 33.34 -9.30
C CYS A 274 35.97 34.85 -9.32
N PHE A 275 35.47 35.63 -8.36
CA PHE A 275 35.76 37.05 -8.22
C PHE A 275 36.83 37.31 -7.15
N ASP A 276 37.60 38.37 -7.31
CA ASP A 276 38.62 38.78 -6.36
C ASP A 276 38.39 40.30 -6.05
N PRO A 277 37.95 40.67 -4.84
CA PRO A 277 37.47 39.76 -3.77
C PRO A 277 36.17 39.05 -4.13
N ALA A 278 35.96 37.90 -3.52
CA ALA A 278 34.74 37.10 -3.70
C ALA A 278 33.46 37.88 -3.42
N VAL A 279 32.45 37.77 -4.27
CA VAL A 279 31.18 38.48 -4.16
C VAL A 279 30.10 37.64 -3.46
N SER A 280 29.13 38.30 -2.82
CA SER A 280 27.99 37.58 -2.24
C SER A 280 27.05 37.03 -3.31
N LYS A 281 26.40 35.90 -3.02
CA LYS A 281 25.42 35.29 -3.92
C LYS A 281 24.27 36.25 -4.26
N SER A 282 23.79 37.01 -3.27
CA SER A 282 22.74 38.02 -3.46
C SER A 282 23.20 39.14 -4.39
N GLY A 283 24.42 39.68 -4.18
CA GLY A 283 25.02 40.69 -5.02
C GLY A 283 25.19 40.22 -6.48
N LEU A 284 25.72 39.02 -6.67
CA LEU A 284 25.88 38.44 -8.03
C LEU A 284 24.53 38.16 -8.68
N SER A 285 23.55 37.67 -7.93
CA SER A 285 22.18 37.48 -8.44
C SER A 285 21.54 38.79 -8.91
N HIS A 286 21.74 39.86 -8.17
CA HIS A 286 21.24 41.19 -8.56
C HIS A 286 21.93 41.67 -9.86
N ARG A 287 23.25 41.48 -10.00
CA ARG A 287 24.01 41.85 -11.24
C ARG A 287 23.48 41.07 -12.45
N MET A 288 23.24 39.75 -12.30
CA MET A 288 22.73 38.93 -13.39
C MET A 288 21.33 39.36 -13.83
N LYS A 289 20.41 39.62 -12.85
CA LYS A 289 19.06 40.14 -13.14
C LYS A 289 19.10 41.51 -13.82
N LYS A 290 20.05 42.36 -13.44
CA LYS A 290 20.22 43.68 -14.07
C LYS A 290 20.65 43.56 -15.52
N LEU A 291 21.58 42.63 -15.85
CA LEU A 291 21.98 42.34 -17.22
C LEU A 291 20.81 41.82 -18.05
N GLU A 292 19.97 40.90 -17.49
CA GLU A 292 18.77 40.41 -18.15
C GLU A 292 17.79 41.55 -18.45
N SER A 293 17.50 42.38 -17.45
CA SER A 293 16.60 43.54 -17.61
C SER A 293 17.08 44.56 -18.65
N LEU A 294 18.38 44.81 -18.69
CA LEU A 294 18.97 45.73 -19.69
C LEU A 294 18.86 45.14 -21.10
N ALA A 295 19.10 43.84 -21.26
CA ALA A 295 18.94 43.17 -22.53
C ALA A 295 17.48 43.20 -23.03
N ASP A 296 16.52 42.99 -22.14
CA ASP A 296 15.10 43.07 -22.49
C ASP A 296 14.68 44.50 -22.88
N THR A 297 15.13 45.52 -22.14
CA THR A 297 14.86 46.92 -22.47
C THR A 297 15.45 47.30 -23.85
N LEU A 298 16.67 46.87 -24.13
CA LEU A 298 17.30 47.15 -25.40
C LEU A 298 16.57 46.46 -26.57
N ARG A 299 16.15 45.21 -26.36
CA ARG A 299 15.39 44.47 -27.36
C ARG A 299 14.06 45.17 -27.69
N GLN A 300 13.31 45.61 -26.67
CA GLN A 300 12.08 46.36 -26.88
C GLN A 300 12.28 47.67 -27.66
N ARG A 301 13.37 48.41 -27.39
CA ARG A 301 13.67 49.60 -28.14
C ARG A 301 13.98 49.33 -29.61
N LEU A 302 14.80 48.32 -29.91
CA LEU A 302 15.12 47.94 -31.26
C LEU A 302 13.90 47.42 -32.03
N GLU A 303 12.96 46.77 -31.37
CA GLU A 303 11.69 46.34 -31.98
C GLU A 303 10.82 47.55 -32.33
N GLN A 304 10.72 48.58 -31.44
CA GLN A 304 9.99 49.80 -31.71
C GLN A 304 10.55 50.62 -32.84
N GLU A 305 11.89 50.81 -32.86
CA GLU A 305 12.58 51.50 -33.94
C GLU A 305 12.41 50.81 -35.30
N ALA A 306 12.40 49.46 -35.30
CA ALA A 306 12.15 48.67 -36.51
C ALA A 306 10.70 48.78 -37.01
N GLU A 307 9.73 49.00 -36.12
CA GLU A 307 8.32 49.21 -36.51
C GLU A 307 8.10 50.65 -37.04
N GLU A 308 8.74 51.65 -36.44
CA GLU A 308 8.68 53.03 -36.91
C GLU A 308 9.29 53.23 -38.28
N VAL A 309 10.34 52.49 -38.67
CA VAL A 309 10.95 52.52 -40.01
C VAL A 309 10.10 51.83 -41.07
N LYS A 310 9.17 50.97 -40.67
CA LYS A 310 8.26 50.24 -41.60
C LYS A 310 6.91 50.93 -41.81
N ALA A 311 6.58 51.90 -40.97
CA ALA A 311 5.35 52.72 -41.06
C ALA A 311 5.58 53.98 -41.92
#